data_2fb4631715656a3a73478a6bb2fcec57
#
_entry.id   2fb4631715656a3a73478a6bb2fcec57
#
_cell.length_a   1.000
_cell.length_b   1.000
_cell.length_c   1.000
_cell.angle_alpha   90.00
_cell.angle_beta   90.00
_cell.angle_gamma   90.00
#
_symmetry.space_group_name_H-M   'P 1'
#
loop_
_entity.id
_entity.type
_entity.pdbx_description
1 polymer ?
#
loop_
_entity_poly.entity_id
_entity_poly.type
_entity_poly.pdbx_seq_one_letter_code
_entity_poly.pdbx_strand_id
1 'polypeptide(L)'
;MRVLAIMFFAVAVFNCVGCSIEKPTASQQESKSSSGWSLVAEDTLNPTQQLQQKIAVAAREALFERLMKRLAAVVETEGPAAAIAVCQSEAPTIAQAVGHEKNVRIGRTSDKLRNSKNQPPEWAVSVLKDRPTQAVFLTHPDGRFAALLPVRLKAQCLTCHGPIESIPMDVRQALLQRYPEDRAIGYAEGDLRGWFWVEVPKPPAETGG
;
A
#
# COMPACT_ATOMS: atom_id res chain seq x y z
N MET A 1 50.99 -52.02 -51.75
CA MET A 1 50.56 -53.10 -50.83
C MET A 1 50.07 -52.34 -49.54
N ARG A 2 48.77 -52.31 -49.33
CA ARG A 2 48.15 -51.59 -48.21
C ARG A 2 47.75 -52.58 -47.14
N VAL A 3 48.27 -52.42 -45.95
CA VAL A 3 47.92 -53.23 -44.77
C VAL A 3 46.75 -52.52 -44.06
N LEU A 4 45.64 -53.25 -43.93
CA LEU A 4 44.40 -52.75 -43.27
C LEU A 4 44.46 -53.19 -41.80
N ALA A 5 44.51 -52.21 -40.90
CA ALA A 5 44.44 -52.45 -39.47
C ALA A 5 42.98 -52.37 -39.01
N ILE A 6 42.47 -53.45 -38.44
CA ILE A 6 41.12 -53.54 -37.86
C ILE A 6 41.21 -53.09 -36.39
N MET A 7 40.58 -52.03 -36.06
CA MET A 7 40.38 -51.57 -34.66
C MET A 7 39.07 -52.14 -34.11
N PHE A 8 39.17 -52.94 -33.06
CA PHE A 8 38.04 -53.40 -32.26
C PHE A 8 37.59 -52.25 -31.34
N PHE A 9 36.34 -51.82 -31.49
CA PHE A 9 35.69 -50.89 -30.56
C PHE A 9 34.94 -51.70 -29.50
N ALA A 10 35.38 -51.60 -28.26
CA ALA A 10 34.65 -52.16 -27.11
C ALA A 10 33.54 -51.18 -26.71
N VAL A 11 32.29 -51.62 -26.79
CA VAL A 11 31.12 -50.87 -26.33
C VAL A 11 31.00 -51.05 -24.81
N ALA A 12 31.32 -50.02 -24.07
CA ALA A 12 31.02 -49.95 -22.62
C ALA A 12 29.58 -49.49 -22.44
N VAL A 13 28.73 -50.41 -21.94
CA VAL A 13 27.36 -50.09 -21.55
C VAL A 13 27.39 -49.36 -20.21
N PHE A 14 27.13 -48.03 -20.23
CA PHE A 14 26.98 -47.23 -19.02
C PHE A 14 25.52 -47.30 -18.57
N ASN A 15 25.27 -47.99 -17.46
CA ASN A 15 23.99 -48.00 -16.78
C ASN A 15 23.77 -46.60 -16.14
N CYS A 16 22.93 -45.79 -16.76
CA CYS A 16 22.42 -44.56 -16.11
C CYS A 16 21.39 -44.93 -15.03
N VAL A 17 21.82 -44.89 -13.78
CA VAL A 17 20.93 -44.82 -12.60
C VAL A 17 20.09 -43.56 -12.70
N GLY A 18 18.77 -43.72 -12.75
CA GLY A 18 17.81 -42.62 -12.88
C GLY A 18 17.95 -41.62 -11.72
N CYS A 19 18.37 -40.42 -12.06
CA CYS A 19 18.30 -39.28 -11.17
C CYS A 19 16.88 -38.73 -11.23
N SER A 20 16.05 -39.04 -10.23
CA SER A 20 14.74 -38.39 -10.03
C SER A 20 14.98 -36.95 -9.71
N ILE A 21 14.62 -36.05 -10.63
CA ILE A 21 14.62 -34.62 -10.39
C ILE A 21 13.38 -34.32 -9.52
N GLU A 22 13.57 -34.27 -8.22
CA GLU A 22 12.57 -33.65 -7.33
C GLU A 22 12.44 -32.16 -7.69
N LYS A 23 11.24 -31.80 -8.15
CA LYS A 23 10.86 -30.39 -8.30
C LYS A 23 10.98 -29.71 -6.95
N PRO A 24 11.67 -28.58 -6.83
CA PRO A 24 11.65 -27.83 -5.59
C PRO A 24 10.22 -27.35 -5.33
N THR A 25 9.61 -27.89 -4.29
CA THR A 25 8.39 -27.35 -3.68
C THR A 25 8.73 -25.94 -3.23
N ALA A 26 8.10 -24.93 -3.83
CA ALA A 26 8.23 -23.56 -3.40
C ALA A 26 7.75 -23.48 -1.96
N SER A 27 8.69 -23.49 -1.01
CA SER A 27 8.42 -23.14 0.37
C SER A 27 7.98 -21.67 0.37
N GLN A 28 6.70 -21.44 0.64
CA GLN A 28 6.17 -20.12 0.96
C GLN A 28 6.90 -19.66 2.24
N GLN A 29 7.91 -18.85 2.03
CA GLN A 29 8.63 -18.20 3.10
C GLN A 29 7.71 -17.10 3.64
N GLU A 30 6.91 -17.44 4.68
CA GLU A 30 6.22 -16.45 5.49
C GLU A 30 7.26 -15.50 6.08
N SER A 31 7.38 -14.31 5.51
CA SER A 31 8.19 -13.26 6.09
C SER A 31 7.48 -12.73 7.35
N LYS A 32 7.73 -13.35 8.50
CA LYS A 32 7.31 -12.81 9.79
C LYS A 32 7.99 -11.47 9.98
N SER A 33 7.21 -10.39 9.87
CA SER A 33 7.60 -9.06 10.33
C SER A 33 7.88 -9.13 11.83
N SER A 34 8.89 -8.39 12.31
CA SER A 34 9.22 -8.25 13.74
C SER A 34 8.05 -7.73 14.61
N SER A 35 6.99 -7.21 13.97
CA SER A 35 5.79 -6.66 14.59
C SER A 35 4.65 -7.67 14.81
N GLY A 36 4.84 -8.95 14.48
CA GLY A 36 3.79 -9.98 14.60
C GLY A 36 2.76 -9.98 13.46
N TRP A 37 2.84 -9.06 12.52
CA TRP A 37 1.97 -9.02 11.35
C TRP A 37 2.48 -9.92 10.23
N SER A 38 1.57 -10.64 9.58
CA SER A 38 1.85 -11.54 8.45
C SER A 38 1.01 -11.15 7.25
N LEU A 39 1.61 -11.17 6.06
CA LEU A 39 0.89 -10.96 4.80
C LEU A 39 -0.14 -12.08 4.59
N VAL A 40 -1.29 -11.74 4.03
CA VAL A 40 -2.34 -12.67 3.63
C VAL A 40 -2.81 -12.33 2.23
N ALA A 41 -2.94 -13.34 1.38
CA ALA A 41 -3.46 -13.14 0.03
C ALA A 41 -4.99 -12.96 0.09
N GLU A 42 -5.52 -12.09 -0.77
CA GLU A 42 -6.94 -11.71 -0.76
C GLU A 42 -7.87 -12.91 -0.98
N ASP A 43 -7.48 -13.83 -1.85
CA ASP A 43 -8.22 -15.05 -2.19
C ASP A 43 -8.20 -16.12 -1.09
N THR A 44 -7.33 -15.96 -0.08
CA THR A 44 -7.21 -16.90 1.06
C THR A 44 -7.87 -16.37 2.35
N LEU A 45 -8.50 -15.21 2.31
CA LEU A 45 -9.16 -14.61 3.47
C LEU A 45 -10.32 -15.48 3.98
N ASN A 46 -10.29 -15.80 5.28
CA ASN A 46 -11.41 -16.45 5.94
C ASN A 46 -12.60 -15.48 6.11
N PRO A 47 -13.82 -15.97 6.46
CA PRO A 47 -15.02 -15.11 6.56
C PRO A 47 -14.85 -13.89 7.48
N THR A 48 -14.17 -14.03 8.61
CA THR A 48 -13.89 -12.93 9.54
C THR A 48 -12.97 -11.88 8.89
N GLN A 49 -11.91 -12.32 8.24
CA GLN A 49 -10.97 -11.45 7.54
C GLN A 49 -11.62 -10.74 6.35
N GLN A 50 -12.53 -11.42 5.62
CA GLN A 50 -13.31 -10.80 4.55
C GLN A 50 -14.23 -9.68 5.08
N LEU A 51 -14.83 -9.86 6.26
CA LEU A 51 -15.59 -8.80 6.92
C LEU A 51 -14.69 -7.63 7.32
N GLN A 52 -13.52 -7.91 7.92
CA GLN A 52 -12.55 -6.88 8.28
C GLN A 52 -12.03 -6.13 7.05
N GLN A 53 -11.79 -6.81 5.93
CA GLN A 53 -11.43 -6.20 4.65
C GLN A 53 -12.52 -5.22 4.18
N LYS A 54 -13.79 -5.64 4.20
CA LYS A 54 -14.92 -4.77 3.83
C LYS A 54 -14.97 -3.52 4.71
N ILE A 55 -14.75 -3.66 6.02
CA ILE A 55 -14.69 -2.54 6.96
C ILE A 55 -13.52 -1.60 6.60
N ALA A 56 -12.34 -2.14 6.32
CA ALA A 56 -11.16 -1.35 5.95
C ALA A 56 -11.39 -0.56 4.66
N VAL A 57 -11.95 -1.18 3.64
CA VAL A 57 -12.29 -0.53 2.36
C VAL A 57 -13.35 0.56 2.57
N ALA A 58 -14.42 0.28 3.32
CA ALA A 58 -15.46 1.26 3.61
C ALA A 58 -14.93 2.46 4.42
N ALA A 59 -14.00 2.24 5.35
CA ALA A 59 -13.35 3.31 6.09
C ALA A 59 -12.48 4.20 5.17
N ARG A 60 -11.73 3.58 4.25
CA ARG A 60 -10.94 4.30 3.26
C ARG A 60 -11.82 5.15 2.34
N GLU A 61 -12.92 4.59 1.83
CA GLU A 61 -13.85 5.33 0.96
C GLU A 61 -14.45 6.52 1.72
N ALA A 62 -14.93 6.31 2.94
CA ALA A 62 -15.49 7.40 3.76
C ALA A 62 -14.47 8.52 4.01
N LEU A 63 -13.22 8.18 4.32
CA LEU A 63 -12.17 9.17 4.51
C LEU A 63 -11.85 9.92 3.20
N PHE A 64 -11.70 9.19 2.11
CA PHE A 64 -11.43 9.77 0.79
C PHE A 64 -12.55 10.73 0.35
N GLU A 65 -13.80 10.29 0.43
CA GLU A 65 -14.96 11.09 0.05
C GLU A 65 -15.06 12.39 0.86
N ARG A 66 -14.95 12.31 2.20
CA ARG A 66 -15.02 13.48 3.08
C ARG A 66 -13.89 14.48 2.80
N LEU A 67 -12.68 13.98 2.60
CA LEU A 67 -11.55 14.84 2.26
C LEU A 67 -11.75 15.51 0.90
N MET A 68 -12.16 14.78 -0.12
CA MET A 68 -12.36 15.32 -1.47
C MET A 68 -13.51 16.33 -1.49
N LYS A 69 -14.62 16.05 -0.81
CA LYS A 69 -15.75 16.98 -0.68
C LYS A 69 -15.32 18.29 -0.01
N ARG A 70 -14.56 18.19 1.10
CA ARG A 70 -14.07 19.39 1.80
C ARG A 70 -13.08 20.20 0.96
N LEU A 71 -12.14 19.52 0.31
CA LEU A 71 -11.18 20.15 -0.59
C LEU A 71 -11.88 20.86 -1.75
N ALA A 72 -12.82 20.19 -2.42
CA ALA A 72 -13.57 20.78 -3.51
C ALA A 72 -14.33 22.05 -3.09
N ALA A 73 -15.00 22.03 -1.95
CA ALA A 73 -15.73 23.17 -1.43
C ALA A 73 -14.80 24.39 -1.18
N VAL A 74 -13.62 24.17 -0.60
CA VAL A 74 -12.66 25.27 -0.35
C VAL A 74 -12.02 25.75 -1.65
N VAL A 75 -11.69 24.85 -2.57
CA VAL A 75 -11.16 25.25 -3.89
C VAL A 75 -12.15 26.11 -4.64
N GLU A 76 -13.44 25.77 -4.57
CA GLU A 76 -14.52 26.53 -5.24
C GLU A 76 -14.72 27.92 -4.64
N THR A 77 -14.67 28.05 -3.32
CA THR A 77 -15.00 29.31 -2.62
C THR A 77 -13.80 30.21 -2.35
N GLU A 78 -12.63 29.64 -2.10
CA GLU A 78 -11.44 30.35 -1.61
C GLU A 78 -10.19 30.12 -2.47
N GLY A 79 -10.29 29.20 -3.44
CA GLY A 79 -9.20 28.85 -4.35
C GLY A 79 -8.27 27.74 -3.83
N PRO A 80 -7.41 27.20 -4.70
CA PRO A 80 -6.58 26.03 -4.38
C PRO A 80 -5.51 26.29 -3.33
N ALA A 81 -5.01 27.52 -3.17
CA ALA A 81 -4.04 27.86 -2.13
C ALA A 81 -4.64 27.72 -0.72
N ALA A 82 -5.90 28.12 -0.51
CA ALA A 82 -6.61 27.96 0.76
C ALA A 82 -6.80 26.47 1.12
N ALA A 83 -7.03 25.61 0.13
CA ALA A 83 -7.19 24.17 0.34
C ALA A 83 -5.96 23.48 0.95
N ILE A 84 -4.76 24.09 0.85
CA ILE A 84 -3.55 23.58 1.52
C ILE A 84 -3.71 23.60 3.05
N ALA A 85 -4.45 24.57 3.60
CA ALA A 85 -4.76 24.63 5.03
C ALA A 85 -5.63 23.44 5.47
N VAL A 86 -6.63 23.08 4.68
CA VAL A 86 -7.49 21.90 4.93
C VAL A 86 -6.66 20.63 5.06
N CYS A 87 -5.71 20.42 4.14
CA CYS A 87 -4.83 19.27 4.19
C CYS A 87 -3.99 19.18 5.46
N GLN A 88 -3.60 20.33 6.05
CA GLN A 88 -2.78 20.40 7.24
C GLN A 88 -3.58 20.22 8.52
N SER A 89 -4.68 20.97 8.67
CA SER A 89 -5.41 21.11 9.93
C SER A 89 -6.67 20.25 10.02
N GLU A 90 -7.44 20.14 8.94
CA GLU A 90 -8.72 19.43 8.97
C GLU A 90 -8.60 17.94 8.63
N ALA A 91 -7.70 17.56 7.72
CA ALA A 91 -7.58 16.16 7.30
C ALA A 91 -7.26 15.16 8.43
N PRO A 92 -6.45 15.49 9.46
CA PRO A 92 -6.29 14.63 10.63
C PRO A 92 -7.58 14.43 11.42
N THR A 93 -8.35 15.51 11.63
CA THR A 93 -9.63 15.45 12.35
C THR A 93 -10.67 14.63 11.59
N ILE A 94 -10.73 14.76 10.26
CA ILE A 94 -11.61 13.94 9.41
C ILE A 94 -11.22 12.46 9.53
N ALA A 95 -9.92 12.16 9.54
CA ALA A 95 -9.45 10.78 9.71
C ALA A 95 -9.82 10.20 11.08
N GLN A 96 -9.69 10.99 12.15
CA GLN A 96 -10.13 10.60 13.50
C GLN A 96 -11.63 10.32 13.56
N ALA A 97 -12.45 11.21 12.98
CA ALA A 97 -13.91 11.04 12.95
C ALA A 97 -14.33 9.76 12.23
N VAL A 98 -13.72 9.47 11.06
CA VAL A 98 -13.96 8.22 10.33
C VAL A 98 -13.48 7.02 11.13
N GLY A 99 -12.31 7.10 11.74
CA GLY A 99 -11.76 6.04 12.57
C GLY A 99 -12.69 5.68 13.74
N HIS A 100 -13.23 6.67 14.42
CA HIS A 100 -14.19 6.48 15.50
C HIS A 100 -15.51 5.87 14.99
N GLU A 101 -16.08 6.43 13.92
CA GLU A 101 -17.35 5.94 13.34
C GLU A 101 -17.27 4.49 12.86
N LYS A 102 -16.17 4.11 12.24
CA LYS A 102 -15.96 2.76 11.68
C LYS A 102 -15.29 1.80 12.66
N ASN A 103 -14.98 2.27 13.88
CA ASN A 103 -14.22 1.51 14.87
C ASN A 103 -12.91 0.94 14.31
N VAL A 104 -12.11 1.81 13.66
CA VAL A 104 -10.81 1.46 13.07
C VAL A 104 -9.76 2.51 13.39
N ARG A 105 -8.48 2.16 13.27
CA ARG A 105 -7.42 3.15 13.13
C ARG A 105 -7.16 3.36 11.64
N ILE A 106 -7.13 4.61 11.20
CA ILE A 106 -6.95 4.94 9.79
C ILE A 106 -6.06 6.17 9.63
N GLY A 107 -5.25 6.15 8.58
CA GLY A 107 -4.42 7.28 8.22
C GLY A 107 -3.91 7.20 6.78
N ARG A 108 -3.01 8.11 6.47
CA ARG A 108 -2.39 8.19 5.13
C ARG A 108 -0.89 8.21 5.29
N THR A 109 -0.19 7.60 4.34
CA THR A 109 1.26 7.65 4.26
C THR A 109 1.74 7.68 2.82
N SER A 110 3.02 7.91 2.62
CA SER A 110 3.65 7.96 1.30
C SER A 110 5.17 7.84 1.44
N ASP A 111 5.83 7.43 0.39
CA ASP A 111 7.29 7.55 0.21
C ASP A 111 7.74 9.01 -0.04
N LYS A 112 6.83 9.85 -0.57
CA LYS A 112 7.02 11.30 -0.72
C LYS A 112 6.00 12.03 0.18
N LEU A 113 6.31 12.20 1.45
CA LEU A 113 5.43 12.87 2.40
C LEU A 113 5.31 14.36 2.09
N ARG A 114 4.08 14.90 2.16
CA ARG A 114 3.82 16.34 2.27
C ARG A 114 3.83 16.74 3.73
N ASN A 115 3.03 16.07 4.55
CA ASN A 115 3.02 16.27 5.99
C ASN A 115 3.92 15.22 6.66
N SER A 116 4.99 15.65 7.29
CA SER A 116 5.95 14.78 7.99
C SER A 116 5.32 13.95 9.12
N LYS A 117 4.15 14.37 9.62
CA LYS A 117 3.37 13.63 10.64
C LYS A 117 2.65 12.38 10.08
N ASN A 118 2.53 12.26 8.75
CA ASN A 118 1.89 11.10 8.12
C ASN A 118 2.87 9.91 7.97
N GLN A 119 3.63 9.61 9.01
CA GLN A 119 4.49 8.44 9.05
C GLN A 119 3.64 7.15 8.96
N PRO A 120 4.15 6.11 8.33
CA PRO A 120 3.48 4.81 8.33
C PRO A 120 3.47 4.19 9.73
N PRO A 121 2.46 3.39 10.06
CA PRO A 121 2.54 2.52 11.23
C PRO A 121 3.66 1.49 11.06
N GLU A 122 4.22 1.00 12.16
CA GLU A 122 5.38 0.11 12.16
C GLU A 122 5.23 -1.10 11.23
N TRP A 123 4.07 -1.73 11.25
CA TRP A 123 3.78 -2.89 10.40
C TRP A 123 3.82 -2.59 8.89
N ALA A 124 3.53 -1.36 8.50
CA ALA A 124 3.52 -0.96 7.10
C ALA A 124 4.92 -0.62 6.55
N VAL A 125 5.90 -0.35 7.43
CA VAL A 125 7.24 0.11 7.01
C VAL A 125 7.93 -0.87 6.08
N SER A 126 7.89 -2.16 6.39
CA SER A 126 8.49 -3.20 5.55
C SER A 126 7.77 -3.37 4.21
N VAL A 127 6.43 -3.35 4.24
CA VAL A 127 5.59 -3.50 3.04
C VAL A 127 5.76 -2.33 2.08
N LEU A 128 5.94 -1.13 2.61
CA LEU A 128 6.10 0.09 1.79
C LEU A 128 7.41 0.13 1.00
N LYS A 129 8.44 -0.65 1.39
CA LYS A 129 9.70 -0.74 0.63
C LYS A 129 9.48 -1.25 -0.79
N ASP A 130 8.51 -2.15 -0.96
CA ASP A 130 8.17 -2.75 -2.26
C ASP A 130 7.21 -1.86 -3.08
N ARG A 131 6.75 -0.73 -2.53
CA ARG A 131 5.85 0.23 -3.16
C ARG A 131 4.62 -0.42 -3.81
N PRO A 132 3.80 -1.18 -3.07
CA PRO A 132 2.73 -1.98 -3.65
C PRO A 132 1.72 -1.10 -4.40
N THR A 133 1.42 -1.50 -5.64
CA THR A 133 0.46 -0.80 -6.52
C THR A 133 -0.95 -1.36 -6.42
N GLN A 134 -1.11 -2.47 -5.72
CA GLN A 134 -2.37 -3.14 -5.37
C GLN A 134 -2.60 -3.09 -3.86
N ALA A 135 -3.81 -3.39 -3.44
CA ALA A 135 -4.12 -3.53 -2.02
C ALA A 135 -3.28 -4.65 -1.39
N VAL A 136 -2.80 -4.41 -0.18
CA VAL A 136 -2.07 -5.40 0.61
C VAL A 136 -2.79 -5.59 1.93
N PHE A 137 -2.95 -6.84 2.34
CA PHE A 137 -3.64 -7.23 3.57
C PHE A 137 -2.69 -7.97 4.51
N LEU A 138 -2.83 -7.71 5.80
CA LEU A 138 -2.05 -8.36 6.84
C LEU A 138 -2.99 -8.80 7.97
N THR A 139 -2.58 -9.89 8.63
CA THR A 139 -3.24 -10.40 9.82
C THR A 139 -2.28 -10.43 10.98
N HIS A 140 -2.82 -10.32 12.19
CA HIS A 140 -2.05 -10.43 13.43
C HIS A 140 -2.61 -11.59 14.27
N PRO A 141 -1.77 -12.34 15.03
CA PRO A 141 -2.21 -13.49 15.83
C PRO A 141 -3.32 -13.19 16.85
N ASP A 142 -3.43 -11.93 17.30
CA ASP A 142 -4.50 -11.50 18.21
C ASP A 142 -5.86 -11.28 17.52
N GLY A 143 -5.95 -11.49 16.20
CA GLY A 143 -7.17 -11.36 15.41
C GLY A 143 -7.39 -9.98 14.77
N ARG A 144 -6.45 -9.02 14.93
CA ARG A 144 -6.47 -7.76 14.19
C ARG A 144 -6.17 -8.00 12.72
N PHE A 145 -6.65 -7.10 11.89
CA PHE A 145 -6.45 -7.07 10.45
C PHE A 145 -5.94 -5.69 10.00
N ALA A 146 -5.05 -5.65 9.03
CA ALA A 146 -4.58 -4.40 8.47
C ALA A 146 -4.67 -4.40 6.94
N ALA A 147 -4.94 -3.23 6.38
CA ALA A 147 -4.99 -3.00 4.95
C ALA A 147 -4.13 -1.79 4.57
N LEU A 148 -3.34 -1.94 3.51
CA LEU A 148 -2.62 -0.88 2.84
C LEU A 148 -3.22 -0.70 1.45
N LEU A 149 -3.90 0.44 1.23
CA LEU A 149 -4.76 0.69 0.07
C LEU A 149 -4.18 1.82 -0.78
N PRO A 150 -3.75 1.59 -2.03
CA PRO A 150 -3.05 2.57 -2.84
C PRO A 150 -3.95 3.75 -3.23
N VAL A 151 -3.33 4.93 -3.35
CA VAL A 151 -3.96 6.17 -3.80
C VAL A 151 -3.29 6.60 -5.10
N ARG A 152 -4.08 6.67 -6.18
CA ARG A 152 -3.63 7.18 -7.46
C ARG A 152 -4.15 8.59 -7.70
N LEU A 153 -3.31 9.42 -8.31
CA LEU A 153 -3.68 10.79 -8.64
C LEU A 153 -4.57 10.85 -9.87
N LYS A 154 -5.55 11.74 -9.81
CA LYS A 154 -6.38 12.16 -10.95
C LYS A 154 -5.91 13.53 -11.45
N ALA A 155 -6.34 13.96 -12.63
CA ALA A 155 -5.95 15.22 -13.24
C ALA A 155 -6.11 16.42 -12.28
N GLN A 156 -7.22 16.51 -11.54
CA GLN A 156 -7.45 17.61 -10.60
C GLN A 156 -6.45 17.65 -9.42
N CYS A 157 -5.80 16.54 -9.10
CA CYS A 157 -4.83 16.48 -8.01
C CYS A 157 -3.52 17.18 -8.37
N LEU A 158 -3.25 17.35 -9.69
CA LEU A 158 -1.99 17.90 -10.19
C LEU A 158 -1.86 19.40 -9.91
N THR A 159 -2.95 20.11 -9.64
CA THR A 159 -2.90 21.51 -9.19
C THR A 159 -2.02 21.71 -7.96
N CYS A 160 -1.92 20.66 -7.09
CA CYS A 160 -1.10 20.70 -5.87
C CYS A 160 0.01 19.63 -5.83
N HIS A 161 -0.03 18.66 -6.74
CA HIS A 161 0.89 17.51 -6.75
C HIS A 161 1.66 17.35 -8.07
N GLY A 162 1.34 18.13 -9.08
CA GLY A 162 1.99 18.09 -10.40
C GLY A 162 3.45 18.55 -10.39
N PRO A 163 4.05 18.65 -11.58
CA PRO A 163 5.36 19.28 -11.78
C PRO A 163 5.36 20.70 -11.21
N ILE A 164 6.45 21.10 -10.57
CA ILE A 164 6.52 22.39 -9.86
C ILE A 164 6.20 23.59 -10.75
N GLU A 165 6.54 23.50 -12.03
CA GLU A 165 6.30 24.54 -13.03
C GLU A 165 4.81 24.73 -13.32
N SER A 166 4.01 23.67 -13.19
CA SER A 166 2.57 23.68 -13.45
C SER A 166 1.73 24.04 -12.22
N ILE A 167 2.33 24.03 -11.02
CA ILE A 167 1.63 24.44 -9.80
C ILE A 167 1.50 25.97 -9.74
N PRO A 168 0.30 26.53 -9.55
CA PRO A 168 0.10 27.97 -9.42
C PRO A 168 1.00 28.61 -8.34
N MET A 169 1.42 29.86 -8.55
CA MET A 169 2.37 30.56 -7.65
C MET A 169 1.85 30.67 -6.22
N ASP A 170 0.59 31.02 -6.05
CA ASP A 170 -0.08 31.12 -4.73
C ASP A 170 -0.13 29.76 -4.00
N VAL A 171 -0.38 28.68 -4.73
CA VAL A 171 -0.34 27.31 -4.18
C VAL A 171 1.08 26.94 -3.74
N ARG A 172 2.10 27.27 -4.55
CA ARG A 172 3.50 27.04 -4.19
C ARG A 172 3.89 27.79 -2.92
N GLN A 173 3.47 29.04 -2.79
CA GLN A 173 3.72 29.85 -1.59
C GLN A 173 3.04 29.23 -0.36
N ALA A 174 1.78 28.84 -0.47
CA ALA A 174 1.05 28.18 0.61
C ALA A 174 1.70 26.83 1.01
N LEU A 175 2.19 26.05 0.04
CA LEU A 175 2.93 24.81 0.30
C LEU A 175 4.23 25.08 1.06
N LEU A 176 5.05 26.03 0.63
CA LEU A 176 6.32 26.38 1.31
C LEU A 176 6.09 26.84 2.75
N GLN A 177 5.04 27.64 2.99
CA GLN A 177 4.72 28.13 4.34
C GLN A 177 4.25 27.03 5.28
N ARG A 178 3.42 26.09 4.78
CA ARG A 178 2.77 25.09 5.62
C ARG A 178 3.51 23.75 5.67
N TYR A 179 4.30 23.46 4.67
CA TYR A 179 5.02 22.21 4.50
C TYR A 179 6.43 22.45 3.95
N PRO A 180 7.33 23.03 4.75
CA PRO A 180 8.70 23.37 4.29
C PRO A 180 9.49 22.14 3.80
N GLU A 181 9.11 20.94 4.25
CA GLU A 181 9.73 19.67 3.85
C GLU A 181 8.88 18.88 2.83
N ASP A 182 7.98 19.56 2.10
CA ASP A 182 7.10 18.90 1.11
C ASP A 182 7.90 18.18 0.02
N ARG A 183 7.68 16.87 -0.11
CA ARG A 183 8.23 16.06 -1.19
C ARG A 183 7.17 15.57 -2.17
N ALA A 184 5.90 15.94 -1.98
CA ALA A 184 4.76 15.41 -2.69
C ALA A 184 4.40 16.21 -3.95
N ILE A 185 5.39 16.53 -4.76
CA ILE A 185 5.28 17.22 -6.06
C ILE A 185 5.95 16.41 -7.16
N GLY A 186 5.77 16.82 -8.42
CA GLY A 186 6.38 16.19 -9.59
C GLY A 186 5.69 14.89 -10.02
N TYR A 187 4.39 14.78 -9.78
CA TYR A 187 3.59 13.63 -10.20
C TYR A 187 2.85 13.90 -11.52
N ALA A 188 2.55 12.81 -12.23
CA ALA A 188 1.61 12.75 -13.35
C ALA A 188 0.27 12.13 -12.92
N GLU A 189 -0.73 12.24 -13.80
CA GLU A 189 -1.99 11.55 -13.61
C GLU A 189 -1.79 10.03 -13.63
N GLY A 190 -2.46 9.32 -12.74
CA GLY A 190 -2.33 7.88 -12.57
C GLY A 190 -1.19 7.46 -11.65
N ASP A 191 -0.25 8.35 -11.32
CA ASP A 191 0.85 8.02 -10.43
C ASP A 191 0.38 7.61 -9.04
N LEU A 192 1.14 6.69 -8.43
CA LEU A 192 0.95 6.27 -7.05
C LEU A 192 1.40 7.40 -6.10
N ARG A 193 0.41 8.05 -5.46
CA ARG A 193 0.64 9.15 -4.52
C ARG A 193 1.07 8.66 -3.13
N GLY A 194 0.64 7.47 -2.77
CA GLY A 194 0.82 6.89 -1.45
C GLY A 194 -0.29 5.91 -1.13
N TRP A 195 -0.58 5.75 0.15
CA TRP A 195 -1.53 4.75 0.62
C TRP A 195 -2.38 5.29 1.78
N PHE A 196 -3.62 4.81 1.84
CA PHE A 196 -4.34 4.75 3.10
C PHE A 196 -3.91 3.48 3.83
N TRP A 197 -3.68 3.58 5.12
CA TRP A 197 -3.52 2.43 5.99
C TRP A 197 -4.69 2.36 6.96
N VAL A 198 -5.19 1.15 7.19
CA VAL A 198 -6.33 0.89 8.07
C VAL A 198 -6.00 -0.30 8.95
N GLU A 199 -6.19 -0.17 10.26
CA GLU A 199 -6.16 -1.29 11.19
C GLU A 199 -7.58 -1.53 11.71
N VAL A 200 -8.08 -2.74 11.51
CA VAL A 200 -9.38 -3.19 11.97
C VAL A 200 -9.18 -4.06 13.22
N PRO A 201 -9.85 -3.77 14.33
CA PRO A 201 -9.72 -4.58 15.53
C PRO A 201 -10.28 -6.00 15.32
N LYS A 202 -9.94 -6.89 16.22
CA LYS A 202 -10.57 -8.20 16.33
C LYS A 202 -12.08 -7.99 16.54
N PRO A 203 -12.95 -8.69 15.78
CA PRO A 203 -14.38 -8.68 16.08
C PRO A 203 -14.66 -9.15 17.51
N PRO A 204 -15.71 -8.64 18.16
CA PRO A 204 -16.17 -9.19 19.42
C PRO A 204 -16.39 -10.70 19.27
N ALA A 205 -16.07 -11.46 20.31
CA ALA A 205 -16.47 -12.87 20.34
C ALA A 205 -18.00 -12.94 20.19
N GLU A 206 -18.48 -13.78 19.27
CA GLU A 206 -19.91 -14.05 19.21
C GLU A 206 -20.32 -14.59 20.59
N THR A 207 -21.09 -13.81 21.33
CA THR A 207 -21.77 -14.30 22.54
C THR A 207 -22.79 -15.28 22.04
N GLY A 208 -22.45 -16.56 22.11
CA GLY A 208 -23.36 -17.66 21.78
C GLY A 208 -24.68 -17.46 22.53
N GLY A 209 -25.74 -17.27 21.77
CA GLY A 209 -27.11 -17.25 22.25
C GLY A 209 -27.59 -18.68 22.57
#